data_1bd834bc65c1b7672211effae668153f
#
_entry.id   1bd834bc65c1b7672211effae668153f
#
_cell.length_a   1.000
_cell.length_b   1.000
_cell.length_c   1.000
_cell.angle_alpha   90.00
_cell.angle_beta   90.00
_cell.angle_gamma   90.00
#
_symmetry.space_group_name_H-M   'P 1'
#
loop_
_entity.id
_entity.type
_entity.pdbx_description
1 polymer ?
#
loop_
_entity_poly.entity_id
_entity_poly.type
_entity_poly.pdbx_seq_one_letter_code
_entity_poly.pdbx_strand_id
1 'polypeptide(L)'
;MEILITSIQSIIPIIAIIVLGYFLQNHGWFGESFGSNLSRLIMNVALPASIFVSVMKYLTFDKLVSLSEGLVYTFAAFGLGYVAAFIAVKAFHVRSGRRGTMINTFVNANTIFIGLPLNIALFGNKALPYFLIYYITNTVSTWTLGVYLMSSDSKSGKHKNAEKFDLKKLLPAPLVGFLVAIVFLVLRIPVPAFATSTLTYVGNIVTPLSLIYIGIILAKAGLKTITLDKDTIITLVGRFVLGPVVMVAILMLTAKNMPVDEFRTFVIQAAASALVVLAILASHGDGDVEFSTNVVTLSTILFVIVVPIVDTLLGFM
;
A
#
# COMPACT_ATOMS: atom_id res chain seq x y z
N MET A 1 -6.16 -26.63 -8.03
CA MET A 1 -7.08 -26.62 -6.87
C MET A 1 -6.31 -26.42 -5.56
N GLU A 2 -5.18 -27.09 -5.34
CA GLU A 2 -4.34 -26.90 -4.13
C GLU A 2 -3.83 -25.47 -3.96
N ILE A 3 -3.33 -24.82 -5.03
CA ILE A 3 -2.84 -23.43 -4.98
C ILE A 3 -3.93 -22.47 -4.50
N LEU A 4 -5.15 -22.60 -5.04
CA LEU A 4 -6.28 -21.77 -4.66
C LEU A 4 -6.64 -21.98 -3.18
N ILE A 5 -6.67 -23.23 -2.72
CA ILE A 5 -6.96 -23.56 -1.31
C ILE A 5 -5.88 -22.98 -0.40
N THR A 6 -4.62 -23.11 -0.77
CA THR A 6 -3.49 -22.56 0.01
C THR A 6 -3.55 -21.03 0.07
N SER A 7 -3.83 -20.37 -1.05
CA SER A 7 -4.00 -18.89 -1.09
C SER A 7 -5.17 -18.44 -0.21
N ILE A 8 -6.31 -19.13 -0.27
CA ILE A 8 -7.46 -18.84 0.58
C ILE A 8 -7.11 -19.05 2.06
N GLN A 9 -6.49 -20.19 2.41
CA GLN A 9 -6.07 -20.48 3.80
C GLN A 9 -5.10 -19.42 4.36
N SER A 10 -4.21 -18.87 3.53
CA SER A 10 -3.29 -17.82 3.95
C SER A 10 -3.99 -16.49 4.21
N ILE A 11 -5.17 -16.26 3.62
CA ILE A 11 -5.91 -14.98 3.72
C ILE A 11 -6.97 -15.04 4.82
N ILE A 12 -7.48 -16.23 5.18
CA ILE A 12 -8.48 -16.39 6.27
C ILE A 12 -8.01 -15.72 7.58
N PRO A 13 -6.78 -15.92 8.08
CA PRO A 13 -6.31 -15.22 9.29
C PRO A 13 -6.33 -13.70 9.17
N ILE A 14 -5.99 -13.17 7.99
CA ILE A 14 -6.04 -11.73 7.69
C ILE A 14 -7.46 -11.21 7.85
N ILE A 15 -8.42 -11.88 7.19
CA ILE A 15 -9.85 -11.52 7.25
C ILE A 15 -10.35 -11.61 8.70
N ALA A 16 -10.03 -12.70 9.41
CA ALA A 16 -10.46 -12.89 10.78
C ALA A 16 -10.02 -11.75 11.72
N ILE A 17 -8.76 -11.28 11.58
CA ILE A 17 -8.25 -10.18 12.39
C ILE A 17 -8.88 -8.84 11.98
N ILE A 18 -9.15 -8.61 10.68
CA ILE A 18 -9.88 -7.42 10.22
C ILE A 18 -11.30 -7.41 10.79
N VAL A 19 -12.00 -8.54 10.72
CA VAL A 19 -13.36 -8.70 11.30
C VAL A 19 -13.33 -8.47 12.81
N LEU A 20 -12.32 -8.97 13.51
CA LEU A 20 -12.14 -8.72 14.95
C LEU A 20 -12.02 -7.21 15.21
N GLY A 21 -11.16 -6.49 14.48
CA GLY A 21 -11.01 -5.04 14.62
C GLY A 21 -12.31 -4.28 14.34
N TYR A 22 -13.06 -4.69 13.31
CA TYR A 22 -14.37 -4.14 12.96
C TYR A 22 -15.39 -4.35 14.08
N PHE A 23 -15.47 -5.59 14.61
CA PHE A 23 -16.37 -5.95 15.68
C PHE A 23 -16.08 -5.16 16.97
N LEU A 24 -14.83 -5.11 17.41
CA LEU A 24 -14.42 -4.40 18.63
C LEU A 24 -14.71 -2.89 18.53
N GLN A 25 -14.49 -2.28 17.36
CA GLN A 25 -14.82 -0.87 17.14
C GLN A 25 -16.34 -0.62 17.25
N ASN A 26 -17.16 -1.45 16.62
CA ASN A 26 -18.62 -1.29 16.65
C ASN A 26 -19.24 -1.56 18.05
N HIS A 27 -18.55 -2.32 18.90
CA HIS A 27 -18.97 -2.54 20.29
C HIS A 27 -18.38 -1.53 21.28
N GLY A 28 -17.75 -0.47 20.78
CA GLY A 28 -17.28 0.64 21.61
C GLY A 28 -16.03 0.34 22.45
N TRP A 29 -15.29 -0.73 22.15
CA TRP A 29 -14.04 -1.05 22.86
C TRP A 29 -12.94 -0.02 22.60
N PHE A 30 -12.99 0.65 21.46
CA PHE A 30 -11.98 1.60 21.04
C PHE A 30 -12.54 3.02 21.01
N GLY A 31 -11.91 3.93 21.74
CA GLY A 31 -12.23 5.36 21.70
C GLY A 31 -11.87 5.99 20.34
N GLU A 32 -12.31 7.23 20.12
CA GLU A 32 -12.16 7.95 18.84
C GLU A 32 -10.70 8.06 18.37
N SER A 33 -9.76 8.31 19.30
CA SER A 33 -8.33 8.49 19.00
C SER A 33 -7.55 7.18 18.87
N PHE A 34 -8.13 6.03 19.24
CA PHE A 34 -7.39 4.76 19.28
C PHE A 34 -6.82 4.38 17.93
N GLY A 35 -7.59 4.49 16.85
CA GLY A 35 -7.12 4.19 15.48
C GLY A 35 -5.91 5.06 15.08
N SER A 36 -5.93 6.35 15.39
CA SER A 36 -4.82 7.26 15.08
C SER A 36 -3.57 6.93 15.90
N ASN A 37 -3.72 6.60 17.18
CA ASN A 37 -2.61 6.20 18.05
C ASN A 37 -2.01 4.86 17.59
N LEU A 38 -2.85 3.91 17.20
CA LEU A 38 -2.44 2.62 16.66
C LEU A 38 -1.63 2.79 15.36
N SER A 39 -2.13 3.62 14.43
CA SER A 39 -1.41 3.98 13.21
C SER A 39 -0.04 4.60 13.51
N ARG A 40 0.05 5.53 14.46
CA ARG A 40 1.32 6.15 14.87
C ARG A 40 2.29 5.15 15.47
N LEU A 41 1.84 4.22 16.28
CA LEU A 41 2.66 3.14 16.84
C LEU A 41 3.23 2.24 15.74
N ILE A 42 2.37 1.82 14.81
CA ILE A 42 2.79 0.99 13.68
C ILE A 42 3.85 1.71 12.85
N MET A 43 3.54 2.93 12.40
CA MET A 43 4.37 3.69 11.46
C MET A 43 5.72 4.12 12.04
N ASN A 44 5.74 4.56 13.30
CA ASN A 44 6.92 5.21 13.85
C ASN A 44 7.78 4.30 14.73
N VAL A 45 7.26 3.14 15.14
CA VAL A 45 7.96 2.24 16.05
C VAL A 45 8.06 0.83 15.48
N ALA A 46 6.91 0.19 15.26
CA ALA A 46 6.89 -1.22 14.93
C ALA A 46 7.47 -1.52 13.52
N LEU A 47 7.06 -0.73 12.53
CA LEU A 47 7.49 -0.93 11.15
C LEU A 47 8.97 -0.64 10.91
N PRO A 48 9.56 0.46 11.43
CA PRO A 48 11.02 0.65 11.37
C PRO A 48 11.80 -0.52 11.98
N ALA A 49 11.35 -1.05 13.12
CA ALA A 49 11.96 -2.19 13.78
C ALA A 49 11.87 -3.47 12.92
N SER A 50 10.69 -3.76 12.38
CA SER A 50 10.47 -4.91 11.49
C SER A 50 11.36 -4.85 10.25
N ILE A 51 11.44 -3.69 9.62
CA ILE A 51 12.26 -3.44 8.42
C ILE A 51 13.75 -3.63 8.77
N PHE A 52 14.22 -3.02 9.85
CA PHE A 52 15.63 -3.15 10.26
C PHE A 52 16.02 -4.61 10.42
N VAL A 53 15.26 -5.38 11.20
CA VAL A 53 15.54 -6.81 11.43
C VAL A 53 15.51 -7.60 10.13
N SER A 54 14.56 -7.32 9.25
CA SER A 54 14.43 -8.05 7.98
C SER A 54 15.57 -7.75 7.01
N VAL A 55 15.99 -6.50 6.92
CA VAL A 55 17.17 -6.10 6.13
C VAL A 55 18.41 -6.81 6.64
N MET A 56 18.67 -6.76 7.95
CA MET A 56 19.84 -7.39 8.55
C MET A 56 19.84 -8.91 8.39
N LYS A 57 18.67 -9.54 8.32
CA LYS A 57 18.55 -11.00 8.23
C LYS A 57 18.56 -11.55 6.79
N TYR A 58 17.93 -10.82 5.84
CA TYR A 58 17.65 -11.37 4.51
C TYR A 58 18.37 -10.66 3.38
N LEU A 59 18.93 -9.45 3.62
CA LEU A 59 19.62 -8.67 2.61
C LEU A 59 21.13 -8.89 2.69
N THR A 60 21.77 -9.01 1.53
CA THR A 60 23.22 -8.97 1.35
C THR A 60 23.58 -7.78 0.46
N PHE A 61 24.86 -7.39 0.42
CA PHE A 61 25.29 -6.29 -0.43
C PHE A 61 24.98 -6.55 -1.92
N ASP A 62 25.22 -7.78 -2.40
CA ASP A 62 24.94 -8.15 -3.79
C ASP A 62 23.44 -8.06 -4.12
N LYS A 63 22.58 -8.51 -3.19
CA LYS A 63 21.13 -8.35 -3.33
C LYS A 63 20.69 -6.89 -3.29
N LEU A 64 21.37 -6.03 -2.53
CA LEU A 64 21.07 -4.61 -2.51
C LEU A 64 21.27 -3.97 -3.89
N VAL A 65 22.31 -4.37 -4.61
CA VAL A 65 22.57 -3.90 -5.97
C VAL A 65 21.46 -4.36 -6.92
N SER A 66 21.07 -5.63 -6.86
CA SER A 66 19.98 -6.16 -7.71
C SER A 66 18.62 -5.51 -7.41
N LEU A 67 18.36 -5.13 -6.15
CA LEU A 67 17.12 -4.42 -5.79
C LEU A 67 17.01 -3.04 -6.44
N SER A 68 18.11 -2.40 -6.84
CA SER A 68 18.06 -1.11 -7.55
C SER A 68 17.35 -1.21 -8.90
N GLU A 69 17.43 -2.36 -9.57
CA GLU A 69 16.69 -2.62 -10.82
C GLU A 69 15.18 -2.64 -10.56
N GLY A 70 14.74 -3.19 -9.43
CA GLY A 70 13.34 -3.20 -9.00
C GLY A 70 12.74 -1.80 -8.91
N LEU A 71 13.53 -0.79 -8.49
CA LEU A 71 13.09 0.61 -8.52
C LEU A 71 12.78 1.08 -9.95
N VAL A 72 13.62 0.73 -10.92
CA VAL A 72 13.40 1.12 -12.32
C VAL A 72 12.09 0.52 -12.83
N TYR A 73 11.85 -0.76 -12.58
CA TYR A 73 10.62 -1.45 -13.00
C TYR A 73 9.36 -0.86 -12.34
N THR A 74 9.42 -0.62 -11.03
CA THR A 74 8.28 -0.05 -10.31
C THR A 74 8.01 1.39 -10.73
N PHE A 75 9.03 2.25 -10.91
CA PHE A 75 8.83 3.60 -11.43
C PHE A 75 8.29 3.59 -12.86
N ALA A 76 8.74 2.69 -13.74
CA ALA A 76 8.19 2.54 -15.10
C ALA A 76 6.72 2.13 -15.07
N ALA A 77 6.35 1.15 -14.23
CA ALA A 77 4.97 0.71 -14.07
C ALA A 77 4.07 1.85 -13.53
N PHE A 78 4.55 2.62 -12.55
CA PHE A 78 3.83 3.78 -12.02
C PHE A 78 3.66 4.86 -13.09
N GLY A 79 4.70 5.15 -13.89
CA GLY A 79 4.63 6.10 -15.01
C GLY A 79 3.56 5.72 -16.02
N LEU A 80 3.53 4.45 -16.45
CA LEU A 80 2.48 3.93 -17.33
C LEU A 80 1.11 3.93 -16.66
N GLY A 81 1.03 3.63 -15.36
CA GLY A 81 -0.19 3.72 -14.58
C GLY A 81 -0.76 5.15 -14.59
N TYR A 82 0.07 6.17 -14.44
CA TYR A 82 -0.36 7.57 -14.56
C TYR A 82 -0.87 7.88 -15.97
N VAL A 83 -0.16 7.48 -17.02
CA VAL A 83 -0.61 7.68 -18.41
C VAL A 83 -1.98 7.05 -18.62
N ALA A 84 -2.16 5.80 -18.20
CA ALA A 84 -3.42 5.09 -18.31
C ALA A 84 -4.55 5.76 -17.52
N ALA A 85 -4.25 6.24 -16.30
CA ALA A 85 -5.21 6.97 -15.45
C ALA A 85 -5.64 8.30 -16.09
N PHE A 86 -4.72 9.07 -16.66
CA PHE A 86 -5.04 10.30 -17.38
C PHE A 86 -5.92 10.03 -18.61
N ILE A 87 -5.61 8.98 -19.38
CA ILE A 87 -6.43 8.56 -20.52
C ILE A 87 -7.84 8.19 -20.03
N ALA A 88 -7.96 7.40 -18.95
CA ALA A 88 -9.24 6.99 -18.38
C ALA A 88 -10.06 8.20 -17.91
N VAL A 89 -9.46 9.13 -17.17
CA VAL A 89 -10.14 10.36 -16.71
C VAL A 89 -10.72 11.14 -17.88
N LYS A 90 -9.97 11.28 -18.98
CA LYS A 90 -10.39 12.01 -20.18
C LYS A 90 -11.45 11.23 -20.97
N ALA A 91 -11.22 9.95 -21.24
CA ALA A 91 -12.11 9.10 -22.04
C ALA A 91 -13.49 8.92 -21.37
N PHE A 92 -13.51 8.76 -20.06
CA PHE A 92 -14.74 8.55 -19.31
C PHE A 92 -15.37 9.84 -18.78
N HIS A 93 -14.80 11.01 -19.07
CA HIS A 93 -15.31 12.33 -18.66
C HIS A 93 -15.57 12.41 -17.14
N VAL A 94 -14.57 12.01 -16.36
CA VAL A 94 -14.67 11.96 -14.88
C VAL A 94 -14.91 13.36 -14.32
N ARG A 95 -15.83 13.46 -13.36
CA ARG A 95 -16.24 14.71 -12.73
C ARG A 95 -15.08 15.43 -12.05
N SER A 96 -15.05 16.76 -12.12
CA SER A 96 -14.11 17.58 -11.36
C SER A 96 -14.26 17.32 -9.86
N GLY A 97 -13.16 17.38 -9.13
CA GLY A 97 -13.07 17.00 -7.72
C GLY A 97 -12.91 15.50 -7.47
N ARG A 98 -13.03 14.63 -8.51
CA ARG A 98 -12.84 13.18 -8.43
C ARG A 98 -11.65 12.68 -9.24
N ARG A 99 -11.14 13.50 -10.17
CA ARG A 99 -10.06 13.13 -11.09
C ARG A 99 -8.77 12.81 -10.35
N GLY A 100 -8.37 13.68 -9.42
CA GLY A 100 -7.18 13.49 -8.59
C GLY A 100 -7.26 12.22 -7.76
N THR A 101 -8.40 11.93 -7.13
CA THR A 101 -8.63 10.69 -6.38
C THR A 101 -8.55 9.47 -7.29
N MET A 102 -9.20 9.50 -8.47
CA MET A 102 -9.15 8.39 -9.43
C MET A 102 -7.72 8.11 -9.87
N ILE A 103 -6.98 9.14 -10.34
CA ILE A 103 -5.60 8.99 -10.82
C ILE A 103 -4.71 8.43 -9.70
N ASN A 104 -4.83 8.99 -8.49
CA ASN A 104 -4.07 8.51 -7.34
C ASN A 104 -4.39 7.05 -7.01
N THR A 105 -5.67 6.66 -7.04
CA THR A 105 -6.10 5.28 -6.79
C THR A 105 -5.61 4.30 -7.86
N PHE A 106 -5.53 4.67 -9.12
CA PHE A 106 -5.00 3.82 -10.18
C PHE A 106 -3.56 3.39 -9.90
N VAL A 107 -2.74 4.33 -9.39
CA VAL A 107 -1.29 4.16 -9.27
C VAL A 107 -0.86 3.78 -7.86
N ASN A 108 -1.32 4.53 -6.85
CA ASN A 108 -0.82 4.41 -5.49
C ASN A 108 -1.68 3.48 -4.63
N ALA A 109 -1.03 2.66 -3.82
CA ALA A 109 -1.65 1.61 -3.02
C ALA A 109 -1.48 1.84 -1.51
N ASN A 110 -2.37 1.26 -0.72
CA ASN A 110 -2.23 1.14 0.73
C ASN A 110 -1.20 0.06 1.07
N THR A 111 0.06 0.37 0.82
CA THR A 111 1.16 -0.58 0.98
C THR A 111 1.41 -0.96 2.44
N ILE A 112 1.24 -0.03 3.39
CA ILE A 112 1.61 -0.27 4.80
C ILE A 112 0.56 -1.07 5.54
N PHE A 113 -0.69 -0.59 5.56
CA PHE A 113 -1.70 -1.20 6.41
C PHE A 113 -2.33 -2.46 5.81
N ILE A 114 -2.29 -2.59 4.48
CA ILE A 114 -2.83 -3.75 3.75
C ILE A 114 -1.72 -4.51 3.04
N GLY A 115 -0.92 -3.84 2.24
CA GLY A 115 0.09 -4.48 1.41
C GLY A 115 1.15 -5.22 2.20
N LEU A 116 1.66 -4.63 3.29
CA LEU A 116 2.70 -5.24 4.11
C LEU A 116 2.23 -6.49 4.89
N PRO A 117 1.13 -6.42 5.68
CA PRO A 117 0.62 -7.62 6.36
C PRO A 117 0.35 -8.76 5.39
N LEU A 118 -0.23 -8.43 4.24
CA LEU A 118 -0.49 -9.38 3.17
C LEU A 118 0.80 -9.99 2.62
N ASN A 119 1.80 -9.16 2.34
CA ASN A 119 3.10 -9.62 1.84
C ASN A 119 3.79 -10.59 2.81
N ILE A 120 3.73 -10.27 4.11
CA ILE A 120 4.30 -11.13 5.17
C ILE A 120 3.52 -12.45 5.25
N ALA A 121 2.19 -12.42 5.14
CA ALA A 121 1.37 -13.62 5.22
C ALA A 121 1.56 -14.55 4.02
N LEU A 122 1.72 -14.01 2.81
CA LEU A 122 1.89 -14.80 1.59
C LEU A 122 3.34 -15.28 1.39
N PHE A 123 4.32 -14.41 1.65
CA PHE A 123 5.72 -14.66 1.27
C PHE A 123 6.70 -14.67 2.45
N GLY A 124 6.21 -14.35 3.65
CA GLY A 124 7.04 -14.26 4.86
C GLY A 124 7.94 -13.02 4.88
N ASN A 125 8.68 -12.87 5.98
CA ASN A 125 9.59 -11.73 6.19
C ASN A 125 10.76 -11.67 5.19
N LYS A 126 11.07 -12.78 4.50
CA LYS A 126 12.12 -12.81 3.46
C LYS A 126 11.80 -11.90 2.26
N ALA A 127 10.53 -11.62 2.00
CA ALA A 127 10.08 -10.76 0.91
C ALA A 127 10.02 -9.26 1.28
N LEU A 128 10.31 -8.89 2.54
CA LEU A 128 10.29 -7.49 2.98
C LEU A 128 11.26 -6.57 2.21
N PRO A 129 12.47 -6.98 1.82
CA PRO A 129 13.32 -6.14 0.97
C PRO A 129 12.66 -5.76 -0.35
N TYR A 130 11.97 -6.68 -1.02
CA TYR A 130 11.22 -6.42 -2.26
C TYR A 130 10.02 -5.51 -2.02
N PHE A 131 9.29 -5.76 -0.94
CA PHE A 131 8.21 -4.87 -0.50
C PHE A 131 8.69 -3.42 -0.35
N LEU A 132 9.87 -3.21 0.23
CA LEU A 132 10.43 -1.87 0.45
C LEU A 132 10.70 -1.13 -0.86
N ILE A 133 11.13 -1.81 -1.92
CA ILE A 133 11.32 -1.21 -3.24
C ILE A 133 10.00 -0.62 -3.75
N TYR A 134 8.93 -1.42 -3.74
CA TYR A 134 7.61 -0.94 -4.12
C TYR A 134 7.14 0.20 -3.21
N TYR A 135 7.36 0.07 -1.90
CA TYR A 135 6.98 1.09 -0.91
C TYR A 135 7.68 2.43 -1.14
N ILE A 136 8.98 2.44 -1.50
CA ILE A 136 9.72 3.66 -1.84
C ILE A 136 9.06 4.34 -3.04
N THR A 137 8.85 3.61 -4.13
CA THR A 137 8.21 4.13 -5.34
C THR A 137 6.81 4.68 -5.03
N ASN A 138 6.01 3.92 -4.29
CA ASN A 138 4.66 4.32 -3.87
C ASN A 138 4.67 5.59 -3.00
N THR A 139 5.63 5.70 -2.07
CA THR A 139 5.78 6.87 -1.19
C THR A 139 6.17 8.12 -1.98
N VAL A 140 7.19 8.02 -2.84
CA VAL A 140 7.61 9.12 -3.71
C VAL A 140 6.45 9.55 -4.59
N SER A 141 5.80 8.61 -5.27
CA SER A 141 4.67 8.86 -6.16
C SER A 141 3.50 9.54 -5.43
N THR A 142 3.10 9.00 -4.26
CA THR A 142 1.98 9.54 -3.47
C THR A 142 2.22 10.98 -3.05
N TRP A 143 3.38 11.27 -2.45
CA TRP A 143 3.68 12.56 -1.83
C TRP A 143 4.20 13.62 -2.81
N THR A 144 4.44 13.26 -4.06
CA THR A 144 4.77 14.20 -5.14
C THR A 144 3.57 14.37 -6.06
N LEU A 145 3.46 13.53 -7.10
CA LEU A 145 2.43 13.64 -8.11
C LEU A 145 1.02 13.39 -7.54
N GLY A 146 0.87 12.42 -6.64
CA GLY A 146 -0.43 12.08 -6.07
C GLY A 146 -1.05 13.26 -5.32
N VAL A 147 -0.32 13.87 -4.40
CA VAL A 147 -0.78 15.06 -3.64
C VAL A 147 -1.00 16.25 -4.56
N TYR A 148 -0.09 16.50 -5.49
CA TYR A 148 -0.23 17.60 -6.47
C TYR A 148 -1.50 17.47 -7.29
N LEU A 149 -1.78 16.29 -7.84
CA LEU A 149 -2.97 16.06 -8.67
C LEU A 149 -4.27 16.17 -7.88
N MET A 150 -4.27 15.71 -6.62
CA MET A 150 -5.44 15.86 -5.75
C MET A 150 -5.67 17.31 -5.34
N SER A 151 -4.63 18.07 -5.04
CA SER A 151 -4.74 19.48 -4.66
C SER A 151 -5.14 20.39 -5.83
N SER A 152 -4.86 19.99 -7.07
CA SER A 152 -5.23 20.73 -8.28
C SER A 152 -6.63 20.38 -8.82
N ASP A 153 -7.30 19.38 -8.28
CA ASP A 153 -8.63 18.92 -8.71
C ASP A 153 -9.74 19.40 -7.77
N SER A 154 -10.03 20.71 -7.79
CA SER A 154 -11.07 21.32 -6.96
C SER A 154 -12.46 21.21 -7.59
N LYS A 155 -13.50 20.92 -6.77
CA LYS A 155 -14.91 20.97 -7.16
C LYS A 155 -15.36 22.38 -7.53
N SER A 156 -14.83 23.39 -6.81
CA SER A 156 -15.25 24.79 -6.99
C SER A 156 -14.49 25.52 -8.10
N GLY A 157 -13.49 24.88 -8.72
CA GLY A 157 -12.60 25.51 -9.69
C GLY A 157 -11.67 26.58 -9.11
N LYS A 158 -11.75 26.82 -7.79
CA LYS A 158 -10.84 27.71 -7.08
C LYS A 158 -9.65 26.88 -6.58
N HIS A 159 -8.50 27.01 -7.23
CA HIS A 159 -7.28 26.41 -6.74
C HIS A 159 -6.95 27.00 -5.36
N LYS A 160 -7.28 26.28 -4.29
CA LYS A 160 -6.62 26.52 -3.01
C LYS A 160 -5.14 26.21 -3.21
N ASN A 161 -4.27 27.07 -2.68
CA ASN A 161 -2.82 26.90 -2.78
C ASN A 161 -2.44 25.44 -2.65
N ALA A 162 -1.85 24.86 -3.72
CA ALA A 162 -1.39 23.48 -3.70
C ALA A 162 -0.57 23.27 -2.42
N GLU A 163 -0.83 22.20 -1.67
CA GLU A 163 -0.01 21.89 -0.49
C GLU A 163 1.46 21.97 -0.91
N LYS A 164 2.24 22.78 -0.20
CA LYS A 164 3.67 22.90 -0.47
C LYS A 164 4.29 21.51 -0.31
N PHE A 165 5.12 21.16 -1.28
CA PHE A 165 5.89 19.93 -1.25
C PHE A 165 6.70 19.85 0.06
N ASP A 166 6.36 18.89 0.90
CA ASP A 166 7.00 18.66 2.19
C ASP A 166 7.98 17.49 2.07
N LEU A 167 9.27 17.81 1.93
CA LEU A 167 10.35 16.82 1.88
C LEU A 167 10.34 15.83 3.05
N LYS A 168 9.84 16.25 4.23
CA LYS A 168 9.74 15.37 5.41
C LYS A 168 8.78 14.20 5.17
N LYS A 169 7.76 14.39 4.34
CA LYS A 169 6.82 13.32 3.97
C LYS A 169 7.46 12.26 3.07
N LEU A 170 8.60 12.54 2.44
CA LEU A 170 9.38 11.57 1.65
C LEU A 170 10.31 10.70 2.49
N LEU A 171 10.57 11.09 3.74
CA LEU A 171 11.39 10.33 4.69
C LEU A 171 10.57 9.86 5.89
N PRO A 172 9.54 9.03 5.67
CA PRO A 172 8.77 8.47 6.78
C PRO A 172 9.63 7.52 7.61
N ALA A 173 9.27 7.32 8.89
CA ALA A 173 10.04 6.50 9.81
C ALA A 173 10.40 5.08 9.29
N PRO A 174 9.54 4.38 8.53
CA PRO A 174 9.90 3.11 7.91
C PRO A 174 11.09 3.19 6.96
N LEU A 175 11.15 4.25 6.15
CA LEU A 175 12.28 4.48 5.25
C LEU A 175 13.56 4.84 6.01
N VAL A 176 13.45 5.61 7.09
CA VAL A 176 14.58 5.89 7.99
C VAL A 176 15.10 4.59 8.59
N GLY A 177 14.22 3.70 9.07
CA GLY A 177 14.60 2.37 9.56
C GLY A 177 15.35 1.54 8.52
N PHE A 178 14.91 1.59 7.26
CA PHE A 178 15.60 0.95 6.15
C PHE A 178 17.00 1.54 5.90
N LEU A 179 17.11 2.86 5.82
CA LEU A 179 18.39 3.53 5.60
C LEU A 179 19.40 3.24 6.73
N VAL A 180 18.93 3.24 7.99
CA VAL A 180 19.78 2.86 9.14
C VAL A 180 20.23 1.41 8.98
N ALA A 181 19.35 0.48 8.62
CA ALA A 181 19.72 -0.91 8.40
C ALA A 181 20.74 -1.08 7.26
N ILE A 182 20.62 -0.32 6.17
CA ILE A 182 21.61 -0.31 5.08
C ILE A 182 22.97 0.17 5.57
N VAL A 183 23.03 1.22 6.39
CA VAL A 183 24.30 1.68 6.99
C VAL A 183 24.95 0.57 7.82
N PHE A 184 24.18 -0.12 8.67
CA PHE A 184 24.66 -1.25 9.46
C PHE A 184 25.17 -2.41 8.57
N LEU A 185 24.43 -2.73 7.51
CA LEU A 185 24.77 -3.78 6.55
C LEU A 185 26.09 -3.47 5.81
N VAL A 186 26.20 -2.26 5.25
CA VAL A 186 27.37 -1.83 4.45
C VAL A 186 28.62 -1.70 5.30
N LEU A 187 28.49 -1.12 6.51
CA LEU A 187 29.60 -0.97 7.44
C LEU A 187 29.88 -2.25 8.24
N ARG A 188 29.10 -3.33 8.03
CA ARG A 188 29.19 -4.60 8.74
C ARG A 188 29.16 -4.44 10.27
N ILE A 189 28.34 -3.51 10.77
CA ILE A 189 28.17 -3.25 12.20
C ILE A 189 27.42 -4.42 12.83
N PRO A 190 27.99 -5.12 13.83
CA PRO A 190 27.31 -6.22 14.48
C PRO A 190 26.16 -5.71 15.35
N VAL A 191 24.99 -6.35 15.24
CA VAL A 191 23.84 -6.04 16.10
C VAL A 191 23.81 -7.03 17.26
N PRO A 192 23.87 -6.58 18.52
CA PRO A 192 23.81 -7.48 19.67
C PRO A 192 22.50 -8.31 19.70
N ALA A 193 22.58 -9.55 20.17
CA ALA A 193 21.45 -10.48 20.19
C ALA A 193 20.22 -9.91 20.93
N PHE A 194 20.41 -9.24 22.07
CA PHE A 194 19.30 -8.62 22.80
C PHE A 194 18.61 -7.53 21.98
N ALA A 195 19.36 -6.71 21.24
CA ALA A 195 18.78 -5.66 20.41
C ALA A 195 17.99 -6.26 19.25
N THR A 196 18.52 -7.28 18.56
CA THR A 196 17.82 -8.02 17.50
C THR A 196 16.54 -8.65 18.03
N SER A 197 16.57 -9.29 19.22
CA SER A 197 15.39 -9.87 19.84
C SER A 197 14.34 -8.82 20.19
N THR A 198 14.75 -7.71 20.80
CA THR A 198 13.83 -6.59 21.12
C THR A 198 13.18 -6.03 19.88
N LEU A 199 13.95 -5.72 18.83
CA LEU A 199 13.43 -5.21 17.57
C LEU A 199 12.50 -6.22 16.88
N THR A 200 12.78 -7.52 17.02
CA THR A 200 11.93 -8.59 16.48
C THR A 200 10.58 -8.62 17.19
N TYR A 201 10.54 -8.56 18.52
CA TYR A 201 9.27 -8.51 19.28
C TYR A 201 8.45 -7.27 18.89
N VAL A 202 9.08 -6.11 18.82
CA VAL A 202 8.42 -4.87 18.40
C VAL A 202 7.95 -4.95 16.95
N GLY A 203 8.76 -5.50 16.05
CA GLY A 203 8.42 -5.64 14.63
C GLY A 203 7.27 -6.61 14.39
N ASN A 204 7.14 -7.67 15.19
CA ASN A 204 6.09 -8.68 15.02
C ASN A 204 4.67 -8.17 15.30
N ILE A 205 4.51 -7.03 15.99
CA ILE A 205 3.19 -6.42 16.21
C ILE A 205 2.63 -5.73 14.94
N VAL A 206 3.45 -5.49 13.91
CA VAL A 206 3.04 -4.78 12.69
C VAL A 206 1.81 -5.45 12.07
N THR A 207 1.90 -6.73 11.75
CA THR A 207 0.83 -7.45 11.04
C THR A 207 -0.49 -7.45 11.81
N PRO A 208 -0.57 -7.94 13.05
CA PRO A 208 -1.86 -8.00 13.75
C PRO A 208 -2.46 -6.61 14.00
N LEU A 209 -1.63 -5.62 14.38
CA LEU A 209 -2.14 -4.29 14.65
C LEU A 209 -2.60 -3.56 13.38
N SER A 210 -1.92 -3.76 12.24
CA SER A 210 -2.34 -3.19 10.95
C SER A 210 -3.69 -3.74 10.51
N LEU A 211 -3.92 -5.04 10.69
CA LEU A 211 -5.19 -5.69 10.33
C LEU A 211 -6.34 -5.22 11.25
N ILE A 212 -6.11 -5.09 12.55
CA ILE A 212 -7.07 -4.48 13.49
C ILE A 212 -7.38 -3.04 13.07
N TYR A 213 -6.36 -2.26 12.70
CA TYR A 213 -6.53 -0.87 12.22
C TYR A 213 -7.44 -0.79 11.00
N ILE A 214 -7.28 -1.70 10.03
CA ILE A 214 -8.16 -1.78 8.87
C ILE A 214 -9.61 -2.04 9.30
N GLY A 215 -9.83 -2.96 10.22
CA GLY A 215 -11.16 -3.24 10.78
C GLY A 215 -11.80 -2.00 11.42
N ILE A 216 -11.02 -1.23 12.18
CA ILE A 216 -11.45 0.05 12.76
C ILE A 216 -11.84 1.07 11.68
N ILE A 217 -11.04 1.20 10.62
CA ILE A 217 -11.33 2.12 9.52
C ILE A 217 -12.64 1.73 8.81
N LEU A 218 -12.84 0.45 8.52
CA LEU A 218 -14.07 -0.05 7.90
C LEU A 218 -15.31 0.19 8.77
N ALA A 219 -15.19 0.01 10.09
CA ALA A 219 -16.28 0.27 11.02
C ALA A 219 -16.66 1.76 11.06
N LYS A 220 -15.65 2.65 11.08
CA LYS A 220 -15.86 4.11 11.08
C LYS A 220 -16.41 4.65 9.75
N ALA A 221 -16.00 4.07 8.63
CA ALA A 221 -16.48 4.48 7.30
C ALA A 221 -17.98 4.23 7.12
N GLY A 222 -18.53 3.20 7.75
CA GLY A 222 -19.92 2.80 7.63
C GLY A 222 -20.24 2.15 6.27
N LEU A 223 -20.85 0.97 6.27
CA LEU A 223 -21.17 0.24 5.05
C LEU A 223 -22.44 0.75 4.35
N LYS A 224 -23.22 1.60 5.02
CA LYS A 224 -24.52 2.08 4.51
C LYS A 224 -24.44 3.19 3.46
N THR A 225 -23.27 3.82 3.32
CA THR A 225 -23.05 4.96 2.40
C THR A 225 -22.35 4.55 1.10
N ILE A 226 -22.23 3.23 0.85
CA ILE A 226 -21.56 2.70 -0.35
C ILE A 226 -22.38 3.03 -1.59
N THR A 227 -21.73 3.70 -2.56
CA THR A 227 -22.29 4.03 -3.87
C THR A 227 -21.45 3.40 -4.99
N LEU A 228 -22.13 2.82 -5.97
CA LEU A 228 -21.51 2.21 -7.17
C LEU A 228 -21.86 3.04 -8.40
N ASP A 229 -21.38 4.27 -8.45
CA ASP A 229 -21.52 5.09 -9.64
C ASP A 229 -20.41 4.78 -10.68
N LYS A 230 -20.54 5.33 -11.88
CA LYS A 230 -19.63 5.14 -13.00
C LYS A 230 -18.17 5.44 -12.60
N ASP A 231 -17.94 6.58 -11.93
CA ASP A 231 -16.58 6.99 -11.56
C ASP A 231 -15.96 6.04 -10.55
N THR A 232 -16.75 5.53 -9.60
CA THR A 232 -16.33 4.52 -8.62
C THR A 232 -15.95 3.21 -9.30
N ILE A 233 -16.79 2.71 -10.21
CA ILE A 233 -16.51 1.43 -10.92
C ILE A 233 -15.23 1.54 -11.73
N ILE A 234 -15.07 2.62 -12.50
CA ILE A 234 -13.85 2.83 -13.31
C ILE A 234 -12.62 2.91 -12.42
N THR A 235 -12.73 3.60 -11.28
CA THR A 235 -11.63 3.72 -10.32
C THR A 235 -11.20 2.37 -9.77
N LEU A 236 -12.17 1.51 -9.39
CA LEU A 236 -11.89 0.18 -8.85
C LEU A 236 -11.33 -0.77 -9.91
N VAL A 237 -11.83 -0.71 -11.14
CA VAL A 237 -11.29 -1.47 -12.29
C VAL A 237 -9.85 -1.02 -12.56
N GLY A 238 -9.58 0.27 -12.56
CA GLY A 238 -8.21 0.79 -12.68
C GLY A 238 -7.29 0.25 -11.60
N ARG A 239 -7.74 0.23 -10.36
CA ARG A 239 -6.93 -0.25 -9.23
C ARG A 239 -6.65 -1.75 -9.29
N PHE A 240 -7.67 -2.56 -9.51
CA PHE A 240 -7.59 -4.01 -9.32
C PHE A 240 -7.30 -4.81 -10.60
N VAL A 241 -7.50 -4.20 -11.76
CA VAL A 241 -7.21 -4.85 -13.03
C VAL A 241 -6.04 -4.17 -13.71
N LEU A 242 -6.13 -2.88 -13.97
CA LEU A 242 -5.13 -2.18 -14.79
C LEU A 242 -3.79 -2.04 -14.04
N GLY A 243 -3.80 -1.73 -12.75
CA GLY A 243 -2.59 -1.64 -11.93
C GLY A 243 -1.76 -2.93 -11.95
N PRO A 244 -2.32 -4.09 -11.54
CA PRO A 244 -1.62 -5.37 -11.62
C PRO A 244 -1.21 -5.76 -13.04
N VAL A 245 -2.07 -5.55 -14.03
CA VAL A 245 -1.77 -5.89 -15.44
C VAL A 245 -0.59 -5.07 -15.97
N VAL A 246 -0.54 -3.77 -15.71
CA VAL A 246 0.60 -2.91 -16.09
C VAL A 246 1.88 -3.39 -15.42
N MET A 247 1.81 -3.74 -14.12
CA MET A 247 2.97 -4.26 -13.38
C MET A 247 3.45 -5.57 -14.01
N VAL A 248 2.57 -6.54 -14.22
CA VAL A 248 2.91 -7.82 -14.86
C VAL A 248 3.53 -7.58 -16.24
N ALA A 249 2.92 -6.73 -17.07
CA ALA A 249 3.41 -6.45 -18.41
C ALA A 249 4.84 -5.87 -18.41
N ILE A 250 5.11 -4.89 -17.56
CA ILE A 250 6.46 -4.32 -17.41
C ILE A 250 7.45 -5.41 -16.97
N LEU A 251 7.12 -6.16 -15.92
CA LEU A 251 8.03 -7.17 -15.37
C LEU A 251 8.32 -8.28 -16.39
N MET A 252 7.31 -8.78 -17.10
CA MET A 252 7.49 -9.81 -18.13
C MET A 252 8.31 -9.34 -19.33
N LEU A 253 8.18 -8.05 -19.70
CA LEU A 253 8.91 -7.49 -20.84
C LEU A 253 10.36 -7.12 -20.51
N THR A 254 10.65 -6.75 -19.26
CA THR A 254 11.94 -6.14 -18.90
C THR A 254 12.75 -6.93 -17.91
N ALA A 255 12.12 -7.70 -17.00
CA ALA A 255 12.74 -8.33 -15.84
C ALA A 255 12.91 -9.84 -15.98
N LYS A 256 13.59 -10.31 -17.04
CA LYS A 256 13.70 -11.74 -17.41
C LYS A 256 14.29 -12.67 -16.32
N ASN A 257 15.12 -12.12 -15.42
CA ASN A 257 15.82 -12.90 -14.37
C ASN A 257 15.38 -12.50 -12.96
N MET A 258 14.21 -11.86 -12.81
CA MET A 258 13.71 -11.42 -11.52
C MET A 258 13.35 -12.62 -10.63
N PRO A 259 13.74 -12.61 -9.33
CA PRO A 259 13.31 -13.63 -8.38
C PRO A 259 11.77 -13.71 -8.30
N VAL A 260 11.22 -14.91 -8.21
CA VAL A 260 9.77 -15.14 -8.16
C VAL A 260 9.12 -14.39 -6.98
N ASP A 261 9.75 -14.38 -5.81
CA ASP A 261 9.23 -13.66 -4.63
C ASP A 261 9.18 -12.14 -4.88
N GLU A 262 10.13 -11.57 -5.63
CA GLU A 262 10.14 -10.15 -6.01
C GLU A 262 9.01 -9.83 -6.99
N PHE A 263 8.90 -10.61 -8.08
CA PHE A 263 7.84 -10.50 -9.07
C PHE A 263 6.45 -10.54 -8.41
N ARG A 264 6.19 -11.58 -7.62
CA ARG A 264 4.91 -11.74 -6.92
C ARG A 264 4.66 -10.62 -5.93
N THR A 265 5.67 -10.17 -5.19
CA THR A 265 5.55 -9.04 -4.28
C THR A 265 5.08 -7.79 -5.03
N PHE A 266 5.71 -7.41 -6.15
CA PHE A 266 5.33 -6.19 -6.88
C PHE A 266 3.91 -6.26 -7.42
N VAL A 267 3.49 -7.40 -7.97
CA VAL A 267 2.14 -7.57 -8.51
C VAL A 267 1.08 -7.55 -7.40
N ILE A 268 1.34 -8.21 -6.27
CA ILE A 268 0.42 -8.19 -5.11
C ILE A 268 0.32 -6.79 -4.51
N GLN A 269 1.42 -6.03 -4.42
CA GLN A 269 1.37 -4.64 -3.98
C GLN A 269 0.59 -3.76 -4.97
N ALA A 270 0.72 -4.00 -6.27
CA ALA A 270 -0.08 -3.34 -7.30
C ALA A 270 -1.58 -3.69 -7.22
N ALA A 271 -1.97 -4.80 -6.62
CA ALA A 271 -3.34 -5.21 -6.36
C ALA A 271 -3.86 -4.84 -4.95
N ALA A 272 -3.07 -4.18 -4.12
CA ALA A 272 -3.52 -3.73 -2.80
C ALA A 272 -4.58 -2.62 -2.91
N SER A 273 -5.37 -2.36 -1.86
CA SER A 273 -6.45 -1.37 -1.87
C SER A 273 -5.94 0.08 -2.04
N ALA A 274 -6.86 1.01 -2.21
CA ALA A 274 -6.59 2.44 -2.26
C ALA A 274 -5.99 2.96 -0.94
N LEU A 275 -5.26 4.08 -1.01
CA LEU A 275 -4.67 4.74 0.15
C LEU A 275 -5.74 5.22 1.14
N VAL A 276 -5.60 4.91 2.42
CA VAL A 276 -6.52 5.37 3.49
C VAL A 276 -6.54 6.90 3.59
N VAL A 277 -5.46 7.57 3.24
CA VAL A 277 -5.35 9.04 3.33
C VAL A 277 -6.06 9.81 2.22
N LEU A 278 -6.63 9.15 1.21
CA LEU A 278 -7.27 9.82 0.07
C LEU A 278 -8.37 10.80 0.48
N ALA A 279 -9.23 10.42 1.43
CA ALA A 279 -10.30 11.30 1.92
C ALA A 279 -9.75 12.59 2.56
N ILE A 280 -8.64 12.48 3.30
CA ILE A 280 -7.95 13.62 3.91
C ILE A 280 -7.34 14.51 2.82
N LEU A 281 -6.65 13.92 1.86
CA LEU A 281 -6.06 14.66 0.74
C LEU A 281 -7.14 15.36 -0.11
N ALA A 282 -8.26 14.70 -0.36
CA ALA A 282 -9.40 15.30 -1.06
C ALA A 282 -9.97 16.50 -0.29
N SER A 283 -10.08 16.43 1.04
CA SER A 283 -10.58 17.53 1.86
C SER A 283 -9.68 18.76 1.81
N HIS A 284 -8.37 18.56 1.76
CA HIS A 284 -7.39 19.65 1.65
C HIS A 284 -7.43 20.33 0.27
N GLY A 285 -7.68 19.55 -0.78
CA GLY A 285 -7.74 20.04 -2.17
C GLY A 285 -9.10 20.54 -2.63
N ASP A 286 -10.13 20.61 -1.75
CA ASP A 286 -11.52 20.89 -2.14
C ASP A 286 -12.10 19.85 -3.13
N GLY A 287 -11.62 18.62 -3.02
CA GLY A 287 -12.06 17.47 -3.81
C GLY A 287 -13.35 16.82 -3.28
N ASP A 288 -13.76 15.72 -3.90
CA ASP A 288 -14.91 14.92 -3.47
C ASP A 288 -14.54 13.94 -2.34
N VAL A 289 -14.70 14.40 -1.09
CA VAL A 289 -14.39 13.61 0.11
C VAL A 289 -15.26 12.35 0.20
N GLU A 290 -16.55 12.46 -0.16
CA GLU A 290 -17.49 11.34 -0.13
C GLU A 290 -17.07 10.26 -1.13
N PHE A 291 -16.79 10.66 -2.37
CA PHE A 291 -16.25 9.75 -3.38
C PHE A 291 -14.93 9.09 -2.94
N SER A 292 -14.00 9.88 -2.37
CA SER A 292 -12.70 9.37 -1.91
C SER A 292 -12.87 8.36 -0.78
N THR A 293 -13.77 8.63 0.19
CA THR A 293 -14.09 7.70 1.28
C THR A 293 -14.73 6.42 0.75
N ASN A 294 -15.66 6.56 -0.20
CA ASN A 294 -16.33 5.42 -0.85
C ASN A 294 -15.33 4.51 -1.57
N VAL A 295 -14.40 5.10 -2.35
CA VAL A 295 -13.34 4.36 -3.05
C VAL A 295 -12.43 3.62 -2.06
N VAL A 296 -12.00 4.26 -0.96
CA VAL A 296 -11.19 3.62 0.09
C VAL A 296 -11.93 2.44 0.70
N THR A 297 -13.20 2.63 1.09
CA THR A 297 -14.02 1.60 1.71
C THR A 297 -14.23 0.40 0.78
N LEU A 298 -14.69 0.65 -0.45
CA LEU A 298 -14.95 -0.40 -1.43
C LEU A 298 -13.66 -1.14 -1.82
N SER A 299 -12.57 -0.42 -2.08
CA SER A 299 -11.31 -1.07 -2.41
C SER A 299 -10.78 -1.90 -1.25
N THR A 300 -10.99 -1.46 0.00
CA THR A 300 -10.60 -2.22 1.21
C THR A 300 -11.47 -3.48 1.40
N ILE A 301 -12.72 -3.48 0.98
CA ILE A 301 -13.56 -4.69 0.99
C ILE A 301 -13.15 -5.63 -0.15
N LEU A 302 -13.03 -5.07 -1.37
CA LEU A 302 -12.78 -5.87 -2.56
C LEU A 302 -11.40 -6.53 -2.58
N PHE A 303 -10.38 -5.96 -1.92
CA PHE A 303 -9.05 -6.56 -1.90
C PHE A 303 -9.07 -7.98 -1.32
N VAL A 304 -9.99 -8.26 -0.39
CA VAL A 304 -10.19 -9.58 0.23
C VAL A 304 -10.51 -10.66 -0.81
N ILE A 305 -11.19 -10.27 -1.88
CA ILE A 305 -11.56 -11.18 -2.99
C ILE A 305 -10.50 -11.12 -4.10
N VAL A 306 -10.05 -9.93 -4.45
CA VAL A 306 -9.16 -9.71 -5.60
C VAL A 306 -7.78 -10.31 -5.38
N VAL A 307 -7.20 -10.14 -4.19
CA VAL A 307 -5.83 -10.62 -3.92
C VAL A 307 -5.70 -12.14 -4.03
N PRO A 308 -6.61 -12.97 -3.45
CA PRO A 308 -6.57 -14.42 -3.68
C PRO A 308 -6.61 -14.80 -5.15
N ILE A 309 -7.43 -14.08 -5.94
CA ILE A 309 -7.52 -14.33 -7.40
C ILE A 309 -6.19 -14.01 -8.06
N VAL A 310 -5.63 -12.83 -7.78
CA VAL A 310 -4.33 -12.40 -8.35
C VAL A 310 -3.22 -13.36 -7.93
N ASP A 311 -3.13 -13.72 -6.65
CA ASP A 311 -2.10 -14.66 -6.15
C ASP A 311 -2.24 -16.04 -6.79
N THR A 312 -3.46 -16.52 -6.98
CA THR A 312 -3.74 -17.78 -7.67
C THR A 312 -3.30 -17.72 -9.15
N LEU A 313 -3.61 -16.62 -9.84
CA LEU A 313 -3.19 -16.43 -11.23
C LEU A 313 -1.66 -16.39 -11.37
N LEU A 314 -0.97 -15.74 -10.42
CA LEU A 314 0.49 -15.73 -10.37
C LEU A 314 1.11 -17.10 -10.07
N GLY A 315 0.36 -17.98 -9.42
CA GLY A 315 0.78 -19.37 -9.20
C GLY A 315 0.78 -20.26 -10.44
N PHE A 316 0.14 -19.81 -11.54
CA PHE A 316 0.14 -20.49 -12.84
C PHE A 316 1.17 -19.91 -13.83
N MET A 317 1.82 -18.81 -13.49
CA MET A 317 2.86 -18.14 -14.30
C MET A 317 4.25 -18.63 -13.88
#